data_77dae623db64721e2e46bfc22c593ffb
#
_entry.id   77dae623db64721e2e46bfc22c593ffb
#
_cell.length_a   1.000
_cell.length_b   1.000
_cell.length_c   1.000
_cell.angle_alpha   90.00
_cell.angle_beta   90.00
_cell.angle_gamma   90.00
#
_symmetry.space_group_name_H-M   'P 1'
#
loop_
_entity.id
_entity.type
_entity.pdbx_description
1 polymer ?
#
loop_
_entity_poly.entity_id
_entity_poly.type
_entity_poly.pdbx_seq_one_letter_code
_entity_poly.pdbx_strand_id
1 'polypeptide(L)'
;RNLQEIYPLPERVVTRSTTSLGEVRQPRAPAVLVEIGYHDNEADARWIESHIDAIGQSLAMSMAEYFGLPFTYPGPSQPGVIATESGGPVNLRGEPSVSGQVLARIPSGETVTVFGQYRGWYVVLYDDILGYVSAPYVQI
;
A
#
# COMPACT_ATOMS: atom_id res chain seq x y z
N ARG A 1 12.40 1.50 4.00
CA ARG A 1 11.98 2.75 3.38
C ARG A 1 10.76 3.32 4.10
N ASN A 2 9.60 2.66 4.09
CA ASN A 2 8.36 3.23 4.65
C ASN A 2 8.46 3.56 6.16
N LEU A 3 9.10 2.72 6.97
CA LEU A 3 9.39 3.03 8.37
C LEU A 3 10.37 4.21 8.53
N GLN A 4 11.32 4.39 7.61
CA GLN A 4 12.23 5.55 7.63
C GLN A 4 11.48 6.89 7.48
N GLU A 5 10.38 6.90 6.74
CA GLU A 5 9.61 8.12 6.47
C GLU A 5 8.86 8.62 7.71
N ILE A 6 8.59 7.75 8.69
CA ILE A 6 7.85 8.09 9.90
C ILE A 6 8.68 8.09 11.18
N TYR A 7 9.86 7.42 11.19
CA TYR A 7 10.70 7.36 12.38
C TYR A 7 11.51 8.66 12.58
N PRO A 8 11.60 9.19 13.81
CA PRO A 8 12.26 10.48 14.08
C PRO A 8 13.73 10.54 13.70
N LEU A 9 14.40 9.38 13.67
CA LEU A 9 15.83 9.24 13.35
C LEU A 9 15.98 8.26 12.16
N PRO A 10 15.63 8.68 10.94
CA PRO A 10 15.57 7.79 9.78
C PRO A 10 16.90 7.11 9.46
N GLU A 11 18.03 7.72 9.82
CA GLU A 11 19.37 7.15 9.66
C GLU A 11 19.62 5.91 10.53
N ARG A 12 18.81 5.71 11.57
CA ARG A 12 18.87 4.53 12.45
C ARG A 12 18.05 3.36 11.93
N VAL A 13 17.16 3.59 10.97
CA VAL A 13 16.40 2.52 10.34
C VAL A 13 17.29 1.81 9.32
N VAL A 14 17.80 0.66 9.71
CA VAL A 14 18.76 -0.12 8.91
C VAL A 14 18.21 -1.51 8.58
N THR A 15 18.62 -2.04 7.44
CA THR A 15 18.32 -3.43 7.04
C THR A 15 19.59 -4.25 7.13
N ARG A 16 19.50 -5.43 7.77
CA ARG A 16 20.61 -6.37 7.89
C ARG A 16 20.17 -7.77 7.46
N SER A 17 20.95 -8.39 6.60
CA SER A 17 20.76 -9.80 6.29
C SER A 17 21.39 -10.65 7.38
N THR A 18 20.71 -11.72 7.80
CA THR A 18 21.20 -12.65 8.80
C THR A 18 20.80 -14.09 8.48
N THR A 19 21.66 -15.03 8.82
CA THR A 19 21.41 -16.47 8.78
C THR A 19 21.44 -17.11 10.17
N SER A 20 21.70 -16.30 11.21
CA SER A 20 21.82 -16.78 12.59
C SER A 20 20.48 -16.82 13.33
N LEU A 21 19.50 -16.01 12.92
CA LEU A 21 18.17 -15.97 13.54
C LEU A 21 17.26 -17.04 12.94
N GLY A 22 16.77 -17.95 13.80
CA GLY A 22 15.90 -19.05 13.40
C GLY A 22 14.60 -18.56 12.75
N GLU A 23 14.04 -17.48 13.26
CA GLU A 23 12.79 -16.85 12.84
C GLU A 23 12.80 -16.40 11.36
N VAL A 24 13.97 -15.99 10.84
CA VAL A 24 14.12 -15.57 9.45
C VAL A 24 14.76 -16.63 8.56
N ARG A 25 15.49 -17.60 9.14
CA ARG A 25 16.18 -18.65 8.39
C ARG A 25 15.32 -19.87 8.08
N GLN A 26 14.45 -20.30 9.04
CA GLN A 26 13.69 -21.54 8.94
C GLN A 26 12.44 -21.47 8.06
N PRO A 27 11.71 -20.33 7.95
CA PRO A 27 10.54 -20.24 7.08
C PRO A 27 10.88 -20.55 5.62
N ARG A 28 9.95 -21.22 4.91
CA ARG A 28 10.04 -21.44 3.45
C ARG A 28 9.61 -20.20 2.65
N ALA A 29 8.81 -19.34 3.26
CA ALA A 29 8.41 -18.05 2.70
C ALA A 29 9.45 -16.96 3.03
N PRO A 30 9.50 -15.87 2.27
CA PRO A 30 10.26 -14.68 2.66
C PRO A 30 9.90 -14.24 4.08
N ALA A 31 10.91 -14.03 4.91
CA ALA A 31 10.73 -13.67 6.31
C ALA A 31 11.58 -12.47 6.69
N VAL A 32 11.04 -11.62 7.55
CA VAL A 32 11.72 -10.46 8.12
C VAL A 32 11.38 -10.35 9.59
N LEU A 33 12.38 -10.07 10.42
CA LEU A 33 12.20 -9.63 11.80
C LEU A 33 12.31 -8.11 11.81
N VAL A 34 11.32 -7.45 12.40
CA VAL A 34 11.29 -5.99 12.52
C VAL A 34 11.38 -5.62 14.00
N GLU A 35 12.45 -4.94 14.36
CA GLU A 35 12.64 -4.35 15.68
C GLU A 35 12.33 -2.86 15.59
N ILE A 36 11.19 -2.44 16.13
CA ILE A 36 10.66 -1.07 15.98
C ILE A 36 11.39 -0.08 16.87
N GLY A 37 11.91 -0.53 18.01
CA GLY A 37 12.62 0.29 18.99
C GLY A 37 12.80 -0.46 20.29
N TYR A 38 13.29 0.24 21.32
CA TYR A 38 13.61 -0.34 22.63
C TYR A 38 12.62 0.15 23.67
N HIS A 39 11.90 -0.77 24.33
CA HIS A 39 10.90 -0.45 25.35
C HIS A 39 11.49 0.16 26.64
N ASP A 40 12.75 -0.05 26.90
CA ASP A 40 13.52 0.52 28.00
C ASP A 40 14.14 1.89 27.67
N ASN A 41 14.00 2.35 26.42
CA ASN A 41 14.30 3.72 26.01
C ASN A 41 12.99 4.53 26.01
N GLU A 42 12.89 5.52 26.91
CA GLU A 42 11.66 6.28 27.11
C GLU A 42 11.21 7.03 25.83
N ALA A 43 12.14 7.52 25.03
CA ALA A 43 11.81 8.21 23.78
C ALA A 43 11.23 7.25 22.73
N ASP A 44 11.83 6.06 22.57
CA ASP A 44 11.33 5.02 21.68
C ASP A 44 9.95 4.52 22.13
N ALA A 45 9.78 4.24 23.44
CA ALA A 45 8.53 3.76 23.99
C ALA A 45 7.38 4.76 23.75
N ARG A 46 7.58 6.04 24.03
CA ARG A 46 6.59 7.09 23.78
C ARG A 46 6.27 7.24 22.30
N TRP A 47 7.29 7.17 21.44
CA TRP A 47 7.08 7.26 20.01
C TRP A 47 6.26 6.07 19.49
N ILE A 48 6.58 4.84 19.89
CA ILE A 48 5.84 3.64 19.53
C ILE A 48 4.38 3.76 19.96
N GLU A 49 4.10 4.10 21.22
CA GLU A 49 2.74 4.24 21.75
C GLU A 49 1.91 5.27 21.00
N SER A 50 2.52 6.38 20.59
CA SER A 50 1.82 7.45 19.85
C SER A 50 1.71 7.21 18.34
N HIS A 51 2.38 6.20 17.77
CA HIS A 51 2.46 5.93 16.32
C HIS A 51 2.08 4.50 15.94
N ILE A 52 1.36 3.75 16.79
CA ILE A 52 0.98 2.35 16.52
C ILE A 52 0.32 2.19 15.16
N ASP A 53 -0.66 3.05 14.84
CA ASP A 53 -1.38 3.00 13.56
C ASP A 53 -0.46 3.31 12.38
N ALA A 54 0.38 4.33 12.48
CA ALA A 54 1.33 4.70 11.44
C ALA A 54 2.37 3.61 11.20
N ILE A 55 2.85 2.95 12.26
CA ILE A 55 3.75 1.81 12.17
C ILE A 55 3.06 0.64 11.45
N GLY A 56 1.83 0.30 11.86
CA GLY A 56 1.04 -0.76 11.23
C GLY A 56 0.81 -0.49 9.74
N GLN A 57 0.42 0.73 9.38
CA GLN A 57 0.24 1.15 7.99
C GLN A 57 1.54 1.05 7.18
N SER A 58 2.68 1.50 7.73
CA SER A 58 3.99 1.41 7.08
C SER A 58 4.40 -0.03 6.80
N LEU A 59 4.14 -0.94 7.74
CA LEU A 59 4.43 -2.36 7.56
C LEU A 59 3.53 -3.00 6.51
N ALA A 60 2.22 -2.72 6.56
CA ALA A 60 1.26 -3.21 5.57
C ALA A 60 1.58 -2.70 4.16
N MET A 61 1.91 -1.42 4.02
CA MET A 61 2.34 -0.83 2.75
C MET A 61 3.62 -1.50 2.23
N SER A 62 4.61 -1.77 3.11
CA SER A 62 5.84 -2.46 2.74
C SER A 62 5.59 -3.88 2.24
N MET A 63 4.64 -4.60 2.85
CA MET A 63 4.23 -5.93 2.40
C MET A 63 3.51 -5.87 1.05
N ALA A 64 2.60 -4.94 0.87
CA ALA A 64 1.90 -4.74 -0.40
C ALA A 64 2.89 -4.41 -1.53
N GLU A 65 3.84 -3.50 -1.30
CA GLU A 65 4.90 -3.15 -2.25
C GLU A 65 5.78 -4.37 -2.60
N TYR A 66 6.14 -5.18 -1.61
CA TYR A 66 6.94 -6.39 -1.83
C TYR A 66 6.24 -7.41 -2.73
N PHE A 67 4.94 -7.60 -2.55
CA PHE A 67 4.14 -8.53 -3.34
C PHE A 67 3.55 -7.93 -4.62
N GLY A 68 3.81 -6.65 -4.90
CA GLY A 68 3.22 -5.96 -6.06
C GLY A 68 1.70 -5.81 -5.97
N LEU A 69 1.15 -5.75 -4.75
CA LEU A 69 -0.28 -5.61 -4.50
C LEU A 69 -0.68 -4.14 -4.34
N PRO A 70 -1.89 -3.77 -4.77
CA PRO A 70 -2.44 -2.47 -4.43
C PRO A 70 -2.52 -2.26 -2.92
N PHE A 71 -2.16 -1.05 -2.49
CA PHE A 71 -2.30 -0.60 -1.11
C PHE A 71 -3.25 0.59 -1.03
N THR A 72 -4.09 0.59 -0.02
CA THR A 72 -4.92 1.74 0.39
C THR A 72 -4.98 1.80 1.91
N TYR A 73 -5.19 2.98 2.46
CA TYR A 73 -5.45 3.12 3.89
C TYR A 73 -6.79 2.46 4.25
N PRO A 74 -6.89 1.85 5.46
CA PRO A 74 -8.15 1.26 5.91
C PRO A 74 -9.29 2.26 5.87
N GLY A 75 -10.42 1.85 5.30
CA GLY A 75 -11.65 2.63 5.19
C GLY A 75 -12.76 1.80 4.58
N PRO A 76 -14.03 2.25 4.68
CA PRO A 76 -15.13 1.58 4.03
C PRO A 76 -14.98 1.68 2.51
N SER A 77 -15.31 0.59 1.82
CA SER A 77 -15.44 0.62 0.37
C SER A 77 -16.74 1.36 -0.02
N GLN A 78 -16.73 1.97 -1.19
CA GLN A 78 -17.90 2.68 -1.73
C GLN A 78 -18.00 2.48 -3.24
N PRO A 79 -19.20 2.61 -3.83
CA PRO A 79 -19.33 2.60 -5.28
C PRO A 79 -18.71 3.83 -5.91
N GLY A 80 -18.09 3.66 -7.07
CA GLY A 80 -17.64 4.72 -7.93
C GLY A 80 -18.06 4.46 -9.37
N VAL A 81 -18.15 5.49 -10.18
CA VAL A 81 -18.47 5.37 -11.60
C VAL A 81 -17.30 5.88 -12.44
N ILE A 82 -16.92 5.10 -13.44
CA ILE A 82 -15.89 5.53 -14.40
C ILE A 82 -16.46 6.61 -15.31
N ALA A 83 -15.80 7.76 -15.37
CA ALA A 83 -16.20 8.88 -16.18
C ALA A 83 -15.01 9.47 -16.95
N THR A 84 -15.17 9.58 -18.27
CA THR A 84 -14.20 10.24 -19.15
C THR A 84 -14.91 11.27 -20.05
N GLU A 85 -14.28 12.38 -20.31
CA GLU A 85 -14.83 13.41 -21.22
C GLU A 85 -15.07 12.88 -22.63
N SER A 86 -14.22 11.95 -23.09
CA SER A 86 -14.31 11.34 -24.43
C SER A 86 -15.30 10.18 -24.52
N GLY A 87 -15.85 9.72 -23.39
CA GLY A 87 -16.64 8.47 -23.33
C GLY A 87 -15.81 7.18 -23.55
N GLY A 88 -14.51 7.30 -23.71
CA GLY A 88 -13.63 6.15 -23.91
C GLY A 88 -13.32 5.37 -22.61
N PRO A 89 -12.80 4.13 -22.74
CA PRO A 89 -12.48 3.32 -21.57
C PRO A 89 -11.25 3.84 -20.81
N VAL A 90 -11.17 3.53 -19.51
CA VAL A 90 -10.03 3.80 -18.65
C VAL A 90 -9.23 2.52 -18.39
N ASN A 91 -7.92 2.64 -18.29
CA ASN A 91 -7.06 1.51 -17.94
C ASN A 91 -7.08 1.26 -16.42
N LEU A 92 -7.40 0.03 -16.02
CA LEU A 92 -7.11 -0.52 -14.69
C LEU A 92 -5.67 -1.04 -14.71
N ARG A 93 -4.85 -0.57 -13.80
CA ARG A 93 -3.41 -0.85 -13.80
C ARG A 93 -2.96 -1.58 -12.52
N GLY A 94 -1.90 -2.37 -12.64
CA GLY A 94 -1.27 -3.07 -11.50
C GLY A 94 -0.50 -2.15 -10.57
N GLU A 95 -0.15 -0.93 -11.03
CA GLU A 95 0.62 0.05 -10.26
C GLU A 95 0.01 1.45 -10.41
N PRO A 96 0.15 2.35 -9.41
CA PRO A 96 -0.33 3.73 -9.48
C PRO A 96 0.60 4.60 -10.35
N SER A 97 0.71 4.24 -11.61
CA SER A 97 1.58 4.85 -12.61
C SER A 97 1.01 4.70 -14.01
N VAL A 98 1.22 5.72 -14.86
CA VAL A 98 0.84 5.66 -16.28
C VAL A 98 1.62 4.61 -17.07
N SER A 99 2.78 4.19 -16.58
CA SER A 99 3.60 3.10 -17.13
C SER A 99 3.28 1.72 -16.56
N GLY A 100 2.43 1.66 -15.50
CA GLY A 100 2.02 0.40 -14.88
C GLY A 100 1.30 -0.51 -15.87
N GLN A 101 1.50 -1.83 -15.70
CA GLN A 101 0.83 -2.84 -16.52
C GLN A 101 -0.68 -2.61 -16.55
N VAL A 102 -1.27 -2.65 -17.74
CA VAL A 102 -2.73 -2.62 -17.89
C VAL A 102 -3.28 -4.02 -17.62
N LEU A 103 -4.11 -4.13 -16.58
CA LEU A 103 -4.76 -5.37 -16.17
C LEU A 103 -6.09 -5.57 -16.88
N ALA A 104 -6.86 -4.47 -17.03
CA ALA A 104 -8.14 -4.42 -17.72
C ALA A 104 -8.41 -3.03 -18.29
N ARG A 105 -9.44 -2.93 -19.14
CA ARG A 105 -9.99 -1.66 -19.61
C ARG A 105 -11.44 -1.57 -19.16
N ILE A 106 -11.78 -0.55 -18.40
CA ILE A 106 -13.10 -0.33 -17.84
C ILE A 106 -13.83 0.69 -18.71
N PRO A 107 -14.97 0.37 -19.30
CA PRO A 107 -15.76 1.32 -20.09
C PRO A 107 -16.19 2.52 -19.25
N SER A 108 -16.36 3.68 -19.90
CA SER A 108 -16.97 4.85 -19.25
C SER A 108 -18.44 4.54 -18.94
N GLY A 109 -18.89 4.93 -17.74
CA GLY A 109 -20.23 4.62 -17.22
C GLY A 109 -20.30 3.37 -16.35
N GLU A 110 -19.28 2.52 -16.35
CA GLU A 110 -19.24 1.31 -15.52
C GLU A 110 -19.06 1.66 -14.03
N THR A 111 -19.70 0.85 -13.19
CA THR A 111 -19.56 0.95 -11.73
C THR A 111 -18.43 0.07 -11.25
N VAL A 112 -17.63 0.61 -10.33
CA VAL A 112 -16.52 -0.08 -9.67
C VAL A 112 -16.65 0.01 -8.15
N THR A 113 -16.04 -0.90 -7.43
CA THR A 113 -15.90 -0.77 -5.97
C THR A 113 -14.60 -0.03 -5.67
N VAL A 114 -14.69 1.09 -4.96
CA VAL A 114 -13.53 1.91 -4.56
C VAL A 114 -13.19 1.63 -3.11
N PHE A 115 -11.93 1.27 -2.84
CA PHE A 115 -11.42 0.98 -1.50
C PHE A 115 -10.69 2.16 -0.87
N GLY A 116 -10.25 3.14 -1.66
CA GLY A 116 -9.55 4.32 -1.18
C GLY A 116 -8.62 4.91 -2.24
N GLN A 117 -7.92 5.95 -1.85
CA GLN A 117 -7.01 6.69 -2.73
C GLN A 117 -5.57 6.51 -2.28
N TYR A 118 -4.67 6.33 -3.24
CA TYR A 118 -3.24 6.26 -3.03
C TYR A 118 -2.49 7.00 -4.15
N ARG A 119 -1.71 8.04 -3.79
CA ARG A 119 -0.88 8.85 -4.71
C ARG A 119 -1.62 9.37 -5.95
N GLY A 120 -2.87 9.83 -5.78
CA GLY A 120 -3.69 10.35 -6.88
C GLY A 120 -4.36 9.27 -7.75
N TRP A 121 -4.34 8.03 -7.31
CA TRP A 121 -4.99 6.88 -7.92
C TRP A 121 -5.99 6.29 -6.94
N TYR A 122 -7.14 5.85 -7.43
CA TYR A 122 -8.05 5.03 -6.65
C TYR A 122 -7.69 3.55 -6.78
N VAL A 123 -7.74 2.83 -5.65
CA VAL A 123 -7.72 1.37 -5.64
C VAL A 123 -9.14 0.90 -5.87
N VAL A 124 -9.36 0.17 -6.95
CA VAL A 124 -10.69 -0.28 -7.38
C VAL A 124 -10.72 -1.77 -7.68
N LEU A 125 -11.88 -2.37 -7.45
CA LEU A 125 -12.21 -3.72 -7.91
C LEU A 125 -13.20 -3.62 -9.06
N TYR A 126 -12.87 -4.27 -10.17
CA TYR A 126 -13.71 -4.41 -11.36
C TYR A 126 -13.55 -5.81 -11.94
N ASP A 127 -14.65 -6.54 -12.12
CA ASP A 127 -14.66 -7.93 -12.63
C ASP A 127 -13.66 -8.84 -11.90
N ASP A 128 -13.64 -8.79 -10.55
CA ASP A 128 -12.71 -9.52 -9.67
C ASP A 128 -11.22 -9.16 -9.85
N ILE A 129 -10.92 -8.12 -10.62
CA ILE A 129 -9.56 -7.61 -10.79
C ILE A 129 -9.35 -6.38 -9.90
N LEU A 130 -8.44 -6.50 -8.94
CA LEU A 130 -8.01 -5.39 -8.09
C LEU A 130 -6.86 -4.62 -8.78
N GLY A 131 -6.97 -3.29 -8.83
CA GLY A 131 -5.94 -2.46 -9.45
C GLY A 131 -6.11 -0.97 -9.17
N TYR A 132 -5.43 -0.16 -9.95
CA TYR A 132 -5.41 1.29 -9.83
C TYR A 132 -6.06 1.97 -11.04
N VAL A 133 -6.92 2.95 -10.75
CA VAL A 133 -7.48 3.89 -11.75
C VAL A 133 -7.10 5.31 -11.33
N SER A 134 -6.67 6.13 -12.27
CA SER A 134 -6.32 7.53 -11.99
C SER A 134 -7.55 8.29 -11.48
N ALA A 135 -7.39 9.02 -10.37
CA ALA A 135 -8.48 9.61 -9.63
C ALA A 135 -9.43 10.52 -10.45
N PRO A 136 -8.95 11.31 -11.44
CA PRO A 136 -9.83 12.13 -12.26
C PRO A 136 -10.89 11.36 -13.07
N TYR A 137 -10.70 10.06 -13.23
CA TYR A 137 -11.62 9.20 -14.00
C TYR A 137 -12.62 8.43 -13.16
N VAL A 138 -12.67 8.66 -11.83
CA VAL A 138 -13.60 8.00 -10.92
C VAL A 138 -14.43 9.04 -10.21
N GLN A 139 -15.73 8.98 -10.39
CA GLN A 139 -16.71 9.78 -9.65
C GLN A 139 -17.25 8.94 -8.47
N ILE A 140 -17.19 9.50 -7.28
CA ILE A 140 -17.67 8.91 -6.03
C ILE A 140 -18.87 9.66 -5.54
#